data_99eef9f1d3a15a6e18f401e7f8557e33
#
_entry.id   99eef9f1d3a15a6e18f401e7f8557e33
#
_cell.length_a   1.000
_cell.length_b   1.000
_cell.length_c   1.000
_cell.angle_alpha   90.00
_cell.angle_beta   90.00
_cell.angle_gamma   90.00
#
_symmetry.space_group_name_H-M   'P 1'
#
loop_
_entity.id
_entity.type
_entity.pdbx_description
1 polymer ?
#
loop_
_entity_poly.entity_id
_entity_poly.type
_entity_poly.pdbx_seq_one_letter_code
_entity_poly.pdbx_strand_id
1 'polypeptide(L)'
;MDKQEQVEQLTNYVAHFVAHTAKVLPDDVIAKLDELAEKEDSPLSKTIYQTMKLNQKLAKELNRPSCQDTGVMQFVVRCGTNFPLINELEVLLKEAVFRATQQAPLRHNSVETFDEYNTGKNVGTGTPTIFWEIVPNSD
;
A
#
# COMPACT_ATOMS: atom_id res chain seq x y z
N MET A 1 1.08 -28.00 -1.38
CA MET A 1 1.06 -26.85 -0.46
C MET A 1 -0.24 -26.93 0.32
N ASP A 2 -0.17 -26.98 1.62
CA ASP A 2 -1.37 -26.99 2.44
C ASP A 2 -2.04 -25.60 2.50
N LYS A 3 -3.23 -25.51 3.09
CA LYS A 3 -4.01 -24.26 3.14
C LYS A 3 -3.28 -23.18 3.95
N GLN A 4 -2.60 -23.57 5.01
CA GLN A 4 -1.88 -22.63 5.86
C GLN A 4 -0.65 -22.04 5.15
N GLU A 5 0.06 -22.85 4.41
CA GLU A 5 1.17 -22.40 3.57
C GLU A 5 0.70 -21.42 2.47
N GLN A 6 -0.48 -21.68 1.87
CA GLN A 6 -1.07 -20.78 0.87
C GLN A 6 -1.44 -19.42 1.47
N VAL A 7 -2.07 -19.42 2.66
CA VAL A 7 -2.40 -18.18 3.39
C VAL A 7 -1.14 -17.39 3.70
N GLU A 8 -0.11 -18.04 4.23
CA GLU A 8 1.15 -17.39 4.59
C GLU A 8 1.85 -16.81 3.35
N GLN A 9 1.89 -17.56 2.27
CA GLN A 9 2.48 -17.11 1.02
C GLN A 9 1.75 -15.91 0.44
N LEU A 10 0.41 -15.95 0.38
CA LEU A 10 -0.39 -14.84 -0.14
C LEU A 10 -0.27 -13.60 0.76
N THR A 11 -0.27 -13.78 2.09
CA THR A 11 -0.02 -12.69 3.05
C THR A 11 1.31 -11.99 2.77
N ASN A 12 2.37 -12.75 2.55
CA ASN A 12 3.68 -12.20 2.24
C ASN A 12 3.72 -11.47 0.90
N TYR A 13 3.08 -12.00 -0.14
CA TYR A 13 2.99 -11.30 -1.42
C TYR A 13 2.25 -9.97 -1.31
N VAL A 14 1.10 -9.96 -0.63
CA VAL A 14 0.34 -8.73 -0.41
C VAL A 14 1.14 -7.73 0.44
N ALA A 15 1.82 -8.18 1.49
CA ALA A 15 2.67 -7.33 2.31
C ALA A 15 3.80 -6.67 1.50
N HIS A 16 4.49 -7.44 0.67
CA HIS A 16 5.51 -6.91 -0.24
C HIS A 16 4.94 -5.92 -1.26
N PHE A 17 3.76 -6.21 -1.80
CA PHE A 17 3.08 -5.32 -2.72
C PHE A 17 2.72 -3.99 -2.07
N VAL A 18 2.13 -4.01 -0.87
CA VAL A 18 1.81 -2.80 -0.09
C VAL A 18 3.09 -2.00 0.21
N ALA A 19 4.14 -2.66 0.67
CA ALA A 19 5.44 -2.02 0.94
C ALA A 19 6.07 -1.44 -0.34
N HIS A 20 5.88 -2.09 -1.49
CA HIS A 20 6.36 -1.61 -2.78
C HIS A 20 5.63 -0.35 -3.24
N THR A 21 4.29 -0.36 -3.21
CA THR A 21 3.48 0.77 -3.67
C THR A 21 3.68 2.04 -2.84
N ALA A 22 4.06 1.91 -1.58
CA ALA A 22 4.41 3.04 -0.72
C ALA A 22 5.73 3.73 -1.12
N LYS A 23 6.61 3.04 -1.85
CA LYS A 23 7.96 3.51 -2.21
C LYS A 23 8.13 3.87 -3.68
N VAL A 24 7.33 3.26 -4.53
CA VAL A 24 7.53 3.29 -5.98
C VAL A 24 6.27 3.77 -6.68
N LEU A 25 6.40 4.84 -7.43
CA LEU A 25 5.34 5.29 -8.32
C LEU A 25 5.28 4.38 -9.56
N PRO A 26 4.09 4.18 -10.15
CA PRO A 26 3.94 3.54 -11.46
C PRO A 26 4.73 4.24 -12.55
N ASP A 27 5.19 3.49 -13.55
CA ASP A 27 6.06 4.01 -14.61
C ASP A 27 5.38 5.10 -15.45
N ASP A 28 4.08 5.01 -15.68
CA ASP A 28 3.29 6.02 -16.39
C ASP A 28 3.22 7.34 -15.60
N VAL A 29 3.13 7.26 -14.27
CA VAL A 29 3.16 8.44 -13.39
C VAL A 29 4.55 9.07 -13.41
N ILE A 30 5.61 8.28 -13.36
CA ILE A 30 7.00 8.78 -13.44
C ILE A 30 7.21 9.48 -14.79
N ALA A 31 6.83 8.85 -15.90
CA ALA A 31 6.93 9.43 -17.22
C ALA A 31 6.16 10.75 -17.35
N LYS A 32 4.96 10.83 -16.73
CA LYS A 32 4.17 12.06 -16.74
C LYS A 32 4.79 13.16 -15.91
N LEU A 33 5.39 12.85 -14.77
CA LEU A 33 6.14 13.82 -13.96
C LEU A 33 7.37 14.36 -14.71
N ASP A 34 8.06 13.50 -15.47
CA ASP A 34 9.19 13.89 -16.30
C ASP A 34 8.75 14.83 -17.42
N GLU A 35 7.68 14.50 -18.14
CA GLU A 35 7.09 15.36 -19.16
C GLU A 35 6.70 16.75 -18.63
N LEU A 36 6.06 16.78 -17.45
CA LEU A 36 5.65 18.04 -16.82
C LEU A 36 6.86 18.86 -16.38
N ALA A 37 7.89 18.23 -15.83
CA ALA A 37 9.13 18.90 -15.43
C ALA A 37 9.88 19.54 -16.62
N GLU A 38 9.85 18.88 -17.79
CA GLU A 38 10.46 19.41 -19.03
C GLU A 38 9.72 20.63 -19.59
N LYS A 39 8.39 20.64 -19.46
CA LYS A 39 7.53 21.73 -19.96
C LYS A 39 7.43 22.92 -19.01
N GLU A 40 7.96 22.79 -17.80
CA GLU A 40 7.85 23.82 -16.77
C GLU A 40 8.88 24.94 -17.02
N ASP A 41 8.44 26.19 -16.97
CA ASP A 41 9.29 27.36 -17.18
C ASP A 41 9.72 28.05 -15.88
N SER A 42 8.89 27.94 -14.82
CA SER A 42 9.17 28.54 -13.51
C SER A 42 10.39 27.92 -12.83
N PRO A 43 11.40 28.68 -12.41
CA PRO A 43 12.55 28.19 -11.70
C PRO A 43 12.16 27.47 -10.37
N LEU A 44 11.16 28.00 -9.66
CA LEU A 44 10.67 27.40 -8.42
C LEU A 44 10.04 26.04 -8.68
N SER A 45 9.17 25.94 -9.67
CA SER A 45 8.52 24.67 -10.03
C SER A 45 9.54 23.63 -10.51
N LYS A 46 10.56 24.04 -11.27
CA LYS A 46 11.68 23.14 -11.65
C LYS A 46 12.38 22.54 -10.42
N THR A 47 12.64 23.37 -9.42
CA THR A 47 13.25 22.91 -8.16
C THR A 47 12.34 21.91 -7.44
N ILE A 48 11.02 22.14 -7.46
CA ILE A 48 10.05 21.20 -6.86
C ILE A 48 10.09 19.84 -7.57
N TYR A 49 10.05 19.81 -8.91
CA TYR A 49 10.15 18.56 -9.67
C TYR A 49 11.48 17.82 -9.42
N GLN A 50 12.60 18.53 -9.35
CA GLN A 50 13.89 17.93 -9.01
C GLN A 50 13.86 17.29 -7.61
N THR A 51 13.27 17.99 -6.64
CA THR A 51 13.10 17.47 -5.26
C THR A 51 12.21 16.24 -5.23
N MET A 52 11.12 16.22 -6.00
CA MET A 52 10.24 15.04 -6.12
C MET A 52 11.00 13.84 -6.70
N LYS A 53 11.79 14.03 -7.77
CA LYS A 53 12.62 12.97 -8.37
C LYS A 53 13.67 12.44 -7.38
N LEU A 54 14.35 13.33 -6.67
CA LEU A 54 15.31 12.93 -5.63
C LEU A 54 14.63 12.15 -4.51
N ASN A 55 13.47 12.60 -4.05
CA ASN A 55 12.69 11.90 -3.04
C ASN A 55 12.30 10.48 -3.47
N GLN A 56 11.84 10.29 -4.72
CA GLN A 56 11.52 8.97 -5.26
C GLN A 56 12.75 8.04 -5.29
N LYS A 57 13.90 8.57 -5.66
CA LYS A 57 15.18 7.83 -5.62
C LYS A 57 15.53 7.41 -4.19
N LEU A 58 15.51 8.34 -3.25
CA LEU A 58 15.84 8.08 -1.84
C LEU A 58 14.84 7.12 -1.17
N ALA A 59 13.56 7.19 -1.51
CA ALA A 59 12.55 6.26 -1.01
C ALA A 59 12.91 4.80 -1.34
N LYS A 60 13.34 4.55 -2.57
CA LYS A 60 13.79 3.22 -3.01
C LYS A 60 15.10 2.79 -2.31
N GLU A 61 16.11 3.67 -2.32
CA GLU A 61 17.45 3.36 -1.77
C GLU A 61 17.44 3.13 -0.26
N LEU A 62 16.65 3.95 0.47
CA LEU A 62 16.60 3.91 1.93
C LEU A 62 15.49 3.01 2.48
N ASN A 63 14.74 2.33 1.60
CA ASN A 63 13.57 1.52 1.97
C ASN A 63 12.58 2.28 2.86
N ARG A 64 12.14 3.45 2.40
CA ARG A 64 11.21 4.33 3.12
C ARG A 64 10.05 4.75 2.22
N PRO A 65 8.88 5.09 2.80
CA PRO A 65 7.79 5.66 2.01
C PRO A 65 8.22 6.93 1.27
N SER A 66 7.72 7.11 0.07
CA SER A 66 8.00 8.28 -0.76
C SER A 66 7.31 9.56 -0.28
N CYS A 67 6.31 9.43 0.59
CA CYS A 67 5.58 10.53 1.21
C CYS A 67 5.37 10.27 2.69
N GLN A 68 5.37 11.33 3.51
CA GLN A 68 5.05 11.22 4.93
C GLN A 68 3.57 10.99 5.19
N ASP A 69 2.69 11.49 4.31
CA ASP A 69 1.27 11.20 4.32
C ASP A 69 1.01 9.98 3.44
N THR A 70 1.07 8.80 4.05
CA THR A 70 0.83 7.52 3.38
C THR A 70 -0.66 7.20 3.24
N GLY A 71 -1.55 8.06 3.71
CA GLY A 71 -3.00 7.85 3.69
C GLY A 71 -3.45 6.67 4.54
N VAL A 72 -4.70 6.25 4.31
CA VAL A 72 -5.28 5.05 4.92
C VAL A 72 -5.38 3.97 3.85
N MET A 73 -4.94 2.76 4.18
CA MET A 73 -4.97 1.62 3.25
C MET A 73 -6.41 1.21 2.94
N GLN A 74 -6.69 1.06 1.66
CA GLN A 74 -7.96 0.54 1.16
C GLN A 74 -7.71 -0.59 0.16
N PHE A 75 -8.52 -1.64 0.23
CA PHE A 75 -8.53 -2.72 -0.74
C PHE A 75 -9.85 -2.74 -1.50
N VAL A 76 -9.78 -2.90 -2.81
CA VAL A 76 -10.92 -3.26 -3.65
C VAL A 76 -10.67 -4.70 -4.09
N VAL A 77 -11.44 -5.63 -3.54
CA VAL A 77 -11.25 -7.07 -3.73
C VAL A 77 -12.38 -7.62 -4.57
N ARG A 78 -12.07 -8.05 -5.79
CA ARG A 78 -12.96 -8.86 -6.61
C ARG A 78 -12.60 -10.32 -6.44
N CYS A 79 -13.51 -11.13 -5.91
CA CYS A 79 -13.24 -12.51 -5.53
C CYS A 79 -14.39 -13.43 -5.94
N GLY A 80 -14.06 -14.58 -6.48
CA GLY A 80 -15.04 -15.64 -6.77
C GLY A 80 -15.49 -16.38 -5.52
N THR A 81 -16.73 -16.89 -5.53
CA THR A 81 -17.27 -17.68 -4.40
C THR A 81 -16.55 -19.01 -4.20
N ASN A 82 -15.85 -19.53 -5.24
CA ASN A 82 -15.09 -20.77 -5.17
C ASN A 82 -13.61 -20.56 -4.83
N PHE A 83 -13.18 -19.32 -4.63
CA PHE A 83 -11.78 -19.07 -4.27
C PHE A 83 -11.42 -19.75 -2.96
N PRO A 84 -10.39 -20.61 -2.92
CA PRO A 84 -10.13 -21.50 -1.78
C PRO A 84 -9.85 -20.79 -0.45
N LEU A 85 -9.37 -19.53 -0.52
CA LEU A 85 -9.00 -18.73 0.66
C LEU A 85 -10.00 -17.59 0.96
N ILE A 86 -11.20 -17.62 0.41
CA ILE A 86 -12.18 -16.53 0.54
C ILE A 86 -12.47 -16.20 2.02
N ASN A 87 -12.54 -17.20 2.88
CA ASN A 87 -12.83 -17.03 4.31
C ASN A 87 -11.65 -16.45 5.10
N GLU A 88 -10.44 -16.55 4.57
CA GLU A 88 -9.20 -16.07 5.20
C GLU A 88 -8.79 -14.68 4.72
N LEU A 89 -9.36 -14.21 3.60
CA LEU A 89 -8.90 -12.99 2.92
C LEU A 89 -8.90 -11.76 3.84
N GLU A 90 -9.94 -11.52 4.61
CA GLU A 90 -9.99 -10.33 5.47
C GLU A 90 -8.85 -10.33 6.50
N VAL A 91 -8.64 -11.45 7.17
CA VAL A 91 -7.59 -11.60 8.18
C VAL A 91 -6.21 -11.51 7.52
N LEU A 92 -6.05 -12.15 6.38
CA LEU A 92 -4.83 -12.13 5.56
C LEU A 92 -4.47 -10.70 5.13
N LEU A 93 -5.42 -9.93 4.61
CA LEU A 93 -5.18 -8.55 4.18
C LEU A 93 -4.79 -7.64 5.35
N LYS A 94 -5.41 -7.79 6.50
CA LYS A 94 -5.04 -7.06 7.73
C LYS A 94 -3.62 -7.42 8.18
N GLU A 95 -3.29 -8.70 8.22
CA GLU A 95 -1.94 -9.17 8.55
C GLU A 95 -0.89 -8.66 7.56
N ALA A 96 -1.21 -8.65 6.27
CA ALA A 96 -0.33 -8.11 5.23
C ALA A 96 -0.02 -6.61 5.44
N VAL A 97 -1.03 -5.80 5.79
CA VAL A 97 -0.82 -4.38 6.12
C VAL A 97 0.08 -4.21 7.35
N PHE A 98 -0.14 -5.03 8.39
CA PHE A 98 0.72 -5.02 9.56
C PHE A 98 2.18 -5.32 9.20
N ARG A 99 2.43 -6.40 8.44
CA ARG A 99 3.79 -6.78 7.98
C ARG A 99 4.40 -5.69 7.10
N ALA A 100 3.65 -5.14 6.16
CA ALA A 100 4.13 -4.05 5.30
C ALA A 100 4.52 -2.82 6.10
N THR A 101 3.76 -2.48 7.15
CA THR A 101 4.05 -1.36 8.05
C THR A 101 5.42 -1.52 8.73
N GLN A 102 5.81 -2.76 9.05
CA GLN A 102 7.14 -3.03 9.63
C GLN A 102 8.24 -3.07 8.57
N GLN A 103 7.95 -3.66 7.39
CA GLN A 103 8.95 -3.85 6.33
C GLN A 103 9.38 -2.55 5.64
N ALA A 104 8.45 -1.61 5.46
CA ALA A 104 8.68 -0.36 4.73
C ALA A 104 8.58 0.89 5.62
N PRO A 105 8.80 0.80 6.93
CA PRO A 105 8.45 1.71 8.03
C PRO A 105 7.38 2.75 7.64
N LEU A 106 6.19 2.25 7.30
CA LEU A 106 5.04 3.08 6.94
C LEU A 106 4.63 3.98 8.11
N ARG A 107 4.15 5.17 7.80
CA ARG A 107 3.62 6.06 8.83
C ARG A 107 2.38 5.43 9.48
N HIS A 108 2.28 5.51 10.80
CA HIS A 108 1.17 4.98 11.56
C HIS A 108 -0.01 5.97 11.51
N ASN A 109 -0.89 5.81 10.53
CA ASN A 109 -2.02 6.71 10.30
C ASN A 109 -3.33 6.22 10.93
N SER A 110 -3.36 4.98 11.46
CA SER A 110 -4.58 4.42 12.04
C SER A 110 -4.67 4.73 13.53
N VAL A 111 -5.72 5.45 13.90
CA VAL A 111 -6.06 5.79 15.29
C VAL A 111 -7.27 4.98 15.70
N GLU A 112 -7.21 4.33 16.86
CA GLU A 112 -8.37 3.64 17.44
C GLU A 112 -9.41 4.69 17.85
N THR A 113 -10.63 4.55 17.35
CA THR A 113 -11.66 5.58 17.44
C THR A 113 -12.16 5.80 18.87
N PHE A 114 -12.24 4.74 19.66
CA PHE A 114 -12.81 4.82 21.01
C PHE A 114 -11.79 5.27 22.05
N ASP A 115 -10.57 4.78 21.95
CA ASP A 115 -9.50 5.05 22.91
C ASP A 115 -8.57 6.17 22.44
N GLU A 116 -8.81 6.71 21.25
CA GLU A 116 -8.07 7.85 20.66
C GLU A 116 -6.54 7.68 20.64
N TYR A 117 -6.06 6.44 20.54
CA TYR A 117 -4.63 6.17 20.47
C TYR A 117 -4.22 5.56 19.13
N ASN A 118 -2.98 5.80 18.73
CA ASN A 118 -2.41 5.21 17.51
C ASN A 118 -1.90 3.80 17.80
N THR A 119 -2.45 2.81 17.08
CA THR A 119 -2.08 1.39 17.27
C THR A 119 -0.65 1.06 16.85
N GLY A 120 -0.01 1.90 16.04
CA GLY A 120 1.30 1.65 15.45
C GLY A 120 1.34 0.56 14.39
N LYS A 121 0.18 0.07 13.94
CA LYS A 121 0.07 -1.13 13.09
C LYS A 121 -0.60 -0.87 11.75
N ASN A 122 -1.22 0.28 11.54
CA ASN A 122 -2.11 0.58 10.42
C ASN A 122 -3.28 -0.40 10.26
N VAL A 123 -3.60 -1.13 11.31
CA VAL A 123 -4.69 -2.08 11.41
C VAL A 123 -5.48 -1.81 12.68
N GLY A 124 -6.80 -1.76 12.56
CA GLY A 124 -7.73 -1.52 13.68
C GLY A 124 -9.17 -1.75 13.24
N THR A 125 -10.11 -1.26 14.03
CA THR A 125 -11.54 -1.32 13.69
C THR A 125 -11.81 -0.49 12.43
N GLY A 126 -12.32 -1.14 11.36
CA GLY A 126 -12.57 -0.49 10.06
C GLY A 126 -11.34 -0.14 9.21
N THR A 127 -10.13 -0.51 9.65
CA THR A 127 -8.87 -0.25 8.91
C THR A 127 -8.03 -1.52 8.82
N PRO A 128 -7.53 -1.88 7.61
CA PRO A 128 -7.83 -1.27 6.31
C PRO A 128 -9.29 -1.42 5.91
N THR A 129 -9.82 -0.47 5.13
CA THR A 129 -11.14 -0.62 4.54
C THR A 129 -11.08 -1.60 3.38
N ILE A 130 -12.00 -2.59 3.35
CA ILE A 130 -12.04 -3.60 2.30
C ILE A 130 -13.41 -3.52 1.60
N PHE A 131 -13.39 -3.17 0.32
CA PHE A 131 -14.57 -3.19 -0.55
C PHE A 131 -14.61 -4.53 -1.29
N TRP A 132 -15.73 -5.23 -1.19
CA TRP A 132 -15.91 -6.55 -1.77
C TRP A 132 -16.80 -6.52 -3.01
N GLU A 133 -16.32 -7.11 -4.08
CA GLU A 133 -17.12 -7.52 -5.25
C GLU A 133 -17.07 -9.05 -5.33
N ILE A 134 -18.15 -9.71 -4.91
CA ILE A 134 -18.22 -11.17 -4.94
C ILE A 134 -18.81 -11.64 -6.27
N VAL A 135 -18.08 -12.48 -6.98
CA VAL A 135 -18.49 -13.06 -8.27
C VAL A 135 -19.01 -14.49 -8.04
N PRO A 136 -20.32 -14.76 -8.27
CA PRO A 136 -20.89 -16.10 -8.07
C PRO A 136 -20.27 -17.13 -9.02
N ASN A 137 -20.07 -18.35 -8.52
CA ASN A 137 -19.62 -19.52 -9.29
C ASN A 137 -18.29 -19.30 -10.05
N SER A 138 -17.40 -18.50 -9.51
CA SER A 138 -16.06 -18.21 -10.04
C SER A 138 -14.98 -18.47 -8.99
N ASP A 139 -13.78 -18.72 -9.45
CA ASP A 139 -12.58 -18.85 -8.59
C ASP A 139 -11.99 -17.48 -8.22
#